data_76d061bd86fd21bae3f05242e0d672cf
#
_entry.id   76d061bd86fd21bae3f05242e0d672cf
#
_cell.length_a   1.000
_cell.length_b   1.000
_cell.length_c   1.000
_cell.angle_alpha   90.00
_cell.angle_beta   90.00
_cell.angle_gamma   90.00
#
_symmetry.space_group_name_H-M   'P 1'
#
loop_
_entity.id
_entity.type
_entity.pdbx_description
1 polymer ?
#
loop_
_entity_poly.entity_id
_entity_poly.type
_entity_poly.pdbx_seq_one_letter_code
_entity_poly.pdbx_strand_id
1 'polypeptide(L)'
;MQEVLERLQAQVGQELGVSKWWEITQERINAFAEATDDHQFIHVDPDLAAQTPFGGTIAHGFLTLSLSVPMATEIPLDVGNPLMGVNYGLDKVRFPAPVPVNSRIRLRLTLDEVSEVPGGMHMKQTVVTEIEGQEKPAMVAERLVRLYY
;
A
#
# COMPACT_ATOMS: atom_id res chain seq x y z
N MET A 1 24.25 10.35 -4.26
CA MET A 1 23.55 9.15 -4.75
C MET A 1 24.26 7.86 -4.34
N GLN A 2 25.54 7.69 -4.65
CA GLN A 2 26.30 6.45 -4.33
C GLN A 2 26.23 6.04 -2.85
N GLU A 3 26.49 6.96 -1.91
CA GLU A 3 26.40 6.68 -0.46
C GLU A 3 24.99 6.27 -0.03
N VAL A 4 23.96 6.84 -0.65
CA VAL A 4 22.56 6.46 -0.38
C VAL A 4 22.30 5.06 -0.88
N LEU A 5 22.78 4.72 -2.07
CA LEU A 5 22.64 3.39 -2.66
C LEU A 5 23.28 2.32 -1.76
N GLU A 6 24.52 2.53 -1.33
CA GLU A 6 25.25 1.61 -0.44
C GLU A 6 24.53 1.41 0.90
N ARG A 7 24.01 2.51 1.48
CA ARG A 7 23.25 2.47 2.74
C ARG A 7 21.93 1.71 2.60
N LEU A 8 21.23 1.87 1.48
CA LEU A 8 20.01 1.14 1.20
C LEU A 8 20.29 -0.34 0.91
N GLN A 9 21.34 -0.64 0.17
CA GLN A 9 21.77 -2.02 -0.10
C GLN A 9 22.07 -2.80 1.17
N ALA A 10 22.60 -2.13 2.20
CA ALA A 10 22.83 -2.74 3.51
C ALA A 10 21.52 -3.11 4.27
N GLN A 11 20.39 -2.55 3.86
CA GLN A 11 19.07 -2.81 4.46
C GLN A 11 18.22 -3.80 3.64
N VAL A 12 18.72 -4.27 2.50
CA VAL A 12 18.01 -5.25 1.67
C VAL A 12 17.76 -6.55 2.46
N GLY A 13 16.55 -7.06 2.34
CA GLY A 13 16.06 -8.22 3.09
C GLY A 13 15.51 -7.89 4.49
N GLN A 14 15.55 -6.64 4.93
CA GLN A 14 15.07 -6.23 6.25
C GLN A 14 13.69 -5.59 6.18
N GLU A 15 12.85 -5.87 7.18
CA GLU A 15 11.65 -5.09 7.45
C GLU A 15 12.08 -3.68 7.92
N LEU A 16 11.68 -2.67 7.17
CA LEU A 16 12.04 -1.28 7.46
C LEU A 16 11.15 -0.64 8.52
N GLY A 17 9.92 -1.15 8.66
CA GLY A 17 8.99 -0.65 9.64
C GLY A 17 7.53 -0.91 9.31
N VAL A 18 6.68 -0.30 10.13
CA VAL A 18 5.23 -0.43 10.07
C VAL A 18 4.61 0.97 10.17
N SER A 19 3.62 1.28 9.32
CA SER A 19 2.90 2.55 9.38
C SER A 19 2.01 2.64 10.64
N LYS A 20 1.43 3.80 10.86
CA LYS A 20 0.28 3.94 11.78
C LYS A 20 -0.93 3.16 11.28
N TRP A 21 -1.92 2.98 12.15
CA TRP A 21 -3.23 2.50 11.78
C TRP A 21 -4.04 3.60 11.07
N TRP A 22 -4.65 3.24 9.94
CA TRP A 22 -5.51 4.12 9.15
C TRP A 22 -6.94 3.57 9.17
N GLU A 23 -7.90 4.39 9.57
CA GLU A 23 -9.31 4.02 9.52
C GLU A 23 -9.85 4.10 8.09
N ILE A 24 -10.58 3.08 7.68
CA ILE A 24 -11.21 2.99 6.36
C ILE A 24 -12.69 3.29 6.52
N THR A 25 -13.03 4.56 6.40
CA THR A 25 -14.40 5.05 6.53
C THR A 25 -15.21 4.85 5.25
N GLN A 26 -16.54 4.83 5.36
CA GLN A 26 -17.43 4.82 4.18
C GLN A 26 -17.21 6.06 3.30
N GLU A 27 -16.94 7.21 3.92
CA GLU A 27 -16.64 8.44 3.18
C GLU A 27 -15.40 8.27 2.28
N ARG A 28 -14.33 7.66 2.78
CA ARG A 28 -13.12 7.36 2.00
C ARG A 28 -13.40 6.40 0.85
N ILE A 29 -14.17 5.35 1.11
CA ILE A 29 -14.58 4.38 0.08
C ILE A 29 -15.41 5.07 -1.01
N ASN A 30 -16.38 5.89 -0.63
CA ASN A 30 -17.21 6.64 -1.56
C ASN A 30 -16.36 7.61 -2.40
N ALA A 31 -15.40 8.30 -1.80
CA ALA A 31 -14.50 9.21 -2.51
C ALA A 31 -13.66 8.46 -3.57
N PHE A 32 -13.18 7.26 -3.24
CA PHE A 32 -12.46 6.43 -4.20
C PHE A 32 -13.38 5.93 -5.33
N ALA A 33 -14.61 5.54 -5.01
CA ALA A 33 -15.61 5.14 -6.00
C ALA A 33 -15.90 6.28 -6.99
N GLU A 34 -16.06 7.52 -6.50
CA GLU A 34 -16.24 8.70 -7.36
C GLU A 34 -15.02 8.98 -8.23
N ALA A 35 -13.82 8.87 -7.68
CA ALA A 35 -12.57 9.14 -8.41
C ALA A 35 -12.29 8.12 -9.53
N THR A 36 -12.79 6.90 -9.42
CA THR A 36 -12.49 5.78 -10.32
C THR A 36 -13.70 5.27 -11.11
N ASP A 37 -14.89 5.81 -10.86
CA ASP A 37 -16.18 5.33 -11.41
C ASP A 37 -16.50 3.85 -11.06
N ASP A 38 -15.87 3.30 -10.03
CA ASP A 38 -16.20 1.97 -9.52
C ASP A 38 -17.22 2.06 -8.37
N HIS A 39 -18.49 2.08 -8.74
CA HIS A 39 -19.64 2.18 -7.85
C HIS A 39 -20.32 0.84 -7.60
N GLN A 40 -19.59 -0.27 -7.62
CA GLN A 40 -20.18 -1.56 -7.30
C GLN A 40 -20.82 -1.53 -5.91
N PHE A 41 -22.03 -2.10 -5.80
CA PHE A 41 -22.85 -1.99 -4.57
C PHE A 41 -22.14 -2.48 -3.30
N ILE A 42 -21.24 -3.47 -3.41
CA ILE A 42 -20.48 -3.99 -2.26
C ILE A 42 -19.59 -2.92 -1.60
N HIS A 43 -19.33 -1.81 -2.28
CA HIS A 43 -18.53 -0.71 -1.76
C HIS A 43 -19.38 0.48 -1.29
N VAL A 44 -20.48 0.77 -1.99
CA VAL A 44 -21.20 2.05 -1.83
C VAL A 44 -22.63 1.92 -1.32
N ASP A 45 -23.19 0.73 -1.25
CA ASP A 45 -24.56 0.50 -0.77
C ASP A 45 -24.56 -0.38 0.48
N PRO A 46 -24.61 0.22 1.69
CA PRO A 46 -24.60 -0.53 2.95
C PRO A 46 -25.74 -1.53 3.10
N ASP A 47 -26.95 -1.20 2.61
CA ASP A 47 -28.13 -2.06 2.76
C ASP A 47 -28.01 -3.31 1.88
N LEU A 48 -27.61 -3.16 0.63
CA LEU A 48 -27.37 -4.30 -0.25
C LEU A 48 -26.13 -5.10 0.17
N ALA A 49 -25.05 -4.43 0.56
CA ALA A 49 -23.83 -5.10 1.00
C ALA A 49 -24.05 -5.93 2.27
N ALA A 50 -24.94 -5.51 3.19
CA ALA A 50 -25.30 -6.25 4.38
C ALA A 50 -25.95 -7.61 4.09
N GLN A 51 -26.52 -7.79 2.90
CA GLN A 51 -27.13 -9.05 2.45
C GLN A 51 -26.11 -10.02 1.83
N THR A 52 -24.87 -9.58 1.65
CA THR A 52 -23.76 -10.41 1.15
C THR A 52 -23.06 -11.12 2.30
N PRO A 53 -22.21 -12.15 2.01
CA PRO A 53 -21.37 -12.78 3.02
C PRO A 53 -20.42 -11.82 3.74
N PHE A 54 -20.17 -10.61 3.20
CA PHE A 54 -19.36 -9.59 3.86
C PHE A 54 -20.05 -8.94 5.06
N GLY A 55 -21.38 -8.97 5.12
CA GLY A 55 -22.16 -8.38 6.20
C GLY A 55 -22.20 -6.85 6.26
N GLY A 56 -21.67 -6.19 5.26
CA GLY A 56 -21.57 -4.73 5.13
C GLY A 56 -20.70 -4.36 3.95
N THR A 57 -20.46 -3.06 3.75
CA THR A 57 -19.59 -2.59 2.68
C THR A 57 -18.11 -2.91 2.98
N ILE A 58 -17.36 -3.10 1.92
CA ILE A 58 -15.91 -3.33 1.96
C ILE A 58 -15.19 -2.32 1.09
N ALA A 59 -13.94 -2.03 1.44
CA ALA A 59 -13.07 -1.19 0.61
C ALA A 59 -12.74 -1.88 -0.72
N HIS A 60 -12.58 -1.08 -1.77
CA HIS A 60 -11.99 -1.56 -3.01
C HIS A 60 -10.57 -2.10 -2.73
N GLY A 61 -10.21 -3.22 -3.30
CA GLY A 61 -8.84 -3.70 -3.24
C GLY A 61 -7.84 -2.65 -3.77
N PHE A 62 -8.21 -1.94 -4.83
CA PHE A 62 -7.38 -0.88 -5.40
C PHE A 62 -7.31 0.38 -4.54
N LEU A 63 -8.26 0.64 -3.66
CA LEU A 63 -8.11 1.65 -2.61
C LEU A 63 -7.01 1.24 -1.63
N THR A 64 -7.03 0.00 -1.14
CA THR A 64 -5.99 -0.53 -0.26
C THR A 64 -4.61 -0.46 -0.92
N LEU A 65 -4.51 -0.82 -2.19
CA LEU A 65 -3.26 -0.70 -2.96
C LEU A 65 -2.80 0.75 -3.05
N SER A 66 -3.68 1.68 -3.37
CA SER A 66 -3.36 3.11 -3.50
C SER A 66 -2.89 3.71 -2.17
N LEU A 67 -3.51 3.33 -1.06
CA LEU A 67 -3.14 3.78 0.29
C LEU A 67 -1.77 3.26 0.73
N SER A 68 -1.25 2.20 0.11
CA SER A 68 0.11 1.74 0.39
C SER A 68 1.18 2.81 0.13
N VAL A 69 0.89 3.77 -0.74
CA VAL A 69 1.83 4.87 -1.06
C VAL A 69 1.98 5.83 0.12
N PRO A 70 0.91 6.52 0.59
CA PRO A 70 1.04 7.41 1.74
C PRO A 70 1.42 6.68 3.04
N MET A 71 0.95 5.46 3.27
CA MET A 71 1.36 4.68 4.45
C MET A 71 2.87 4.37 4.43
N ALA A 72 3.45 4.09 3.27
CA ALA A 72 4.90 3.85 3.15
C ALA A 72 5.73 5.11 3.49
N THR A 73 5.20 6.31 3.28
CA THR A 73 5.90 7.56 3.64
C THR A 73 6.03 7.78 5.13
N GLU A 74 5.25 7.07 5.94
CA GLU A 74 5.35 7.13 7.41
C GLU A 74 6.50 6.26 7.94
N ILE A 75 7.05 5.37 7.12
CA ILE A 75 8.13 4.46 7.50
C ILE A 75 9.46 5.13 7.17
N PRO A 76 10.31 5.37 8.17
CA PRO A 76 11.59 6.04 7.93
C PRO A 76 12.48 5.25 6.95
N LEU A 77 12.81 5.86 5.83
CA LEU A 77 13.76 5.35 4.86
C LEU A 77 14.56 6.52 4.32
N ASP A 78 15.84 6.56 4.66
CA ASP A 78 16.72 7.63 4.19
C ASP A 78 17.13 7.39 2.74
N VAL A 79 16.36 7.98 1.85
CA VAL A 79 16.59 7.96 0.40
C VAL A 79 17.36 9.21 -0.10
N GLY A 80 17.90 10.03 0.81
CA GLY A 80 18.52 11.32 0.46
C GLY A 80 17.48 12.34 0.00
N ASN A 81 17.81 13.11 -1.02
CA ASN A 81 16.93 14.18 -1.52
C ASN A 81 16.57 13.96 -3.01
N PRO A 82 15.74 12.97 -3.33
CA PRO A 82 15.31 12.79 -4.72
C PRO A 82 14.43 13.97 -5.16
N LEU A 83 14.51 14.31 -6.43
CA LEU A 83 13.61 15.29 -7.05
C LEU A 83 12.19 14.76 -7.15
N MET A 84 12.05 13.47 -7.39
CA MET A 84 10.74 12.80 -7.45
C MET A 84 10.83 11.30 -7.19
N GLY A 85 9.72 10.73 -6.68
CA GLY A 85 9.48 9.29 -6.62
C GLY A 85 8.33 8.90 -7.53
N VAL A 86 8.48 7.81 -8.24
CA VAL A 86 7.47 7.30 -9.19
C VAL A 86 7.10 5.88 -8.84
N ASN A 87 5.80 5.60 -8.78
CA ASN A 87 5.29 4.23 -8.74
C ASN A 87 5.50 3.61 -10.13
N TYR A 88 6.57 2.83 -10.28
CA TYR A 88 6.98 2.30 -11.57
C TYR A 88 6.17 1.08 -12.00
N GLY A 89 5.76 0.25 -11.04
CA GLY A 89 4.99 -0.95 -11.32
C GLY A 89 4.79 -1.84 -10.10
N LEU A 90 4.28 -3.00 -10.38
CA LEU A 90 3.99 -4.05 -9.40
C LEU A 90 4.34 -5.41 -10.04
N ASP A 91 5.06 -6.27 -9.32
CA ASP A 91 5.31 -7.64 -9.80
C ASP A 91 4.19 -8.59 -9.41
N LYS A 92 3.72 -8.49 -8.16
CA LYS A 92 2.62 -9.32 -7.64
C LYS A 92 1.69 -8.46 -6.79
N VAL A 93 0.40 -8.73 -6.88
CA VAL A 93 -0.62 -8.16 -6.00
C VAL A 93 -1.66 -9.22 -5.71
N ARG A 94 -2.01 -9.39 -4.42
CA ARG A 94 -3.11 -10.23 -3.96
C ARG A 94 -3.85 -9.53 -2.84
N PHE A 95 -5.14 -9.73 -2.80
CA PHE A 95 -6.05 -9.23 -1.76
C PHE A 95 -6.67 -10.41 -1.01
N PRO A 96 -5.96 -11.02 -0.05
CA PRO A 96 -6.40 -12.26 0.59
C PRO A 96 -7.65 -12.10 1.46
N ALA A 97 -7.84 -10.94 2.09
CA ALA A 97 -9.00 -10.65 2.93
C ALA A 97 -9.64 -9.32 2.56
N PRO A 98 -11.00 -9.23 2.56
CA PRO A 98 -11.69 -7.97 2.37
C PRO A 98 -11.44 -7.03 3.56
N VAL A 99 -11.42 -5.72 3.31
CA VAL A 99 -11.33 -4.68 4.33
C VAL A 99 -12.74 -4.18 4.64
N PRO A 100 -13.36 -4.55 5.76
CA PRO A 100 -14.67 -4.05 6.12
C PRO A 100 -14.63 -2.54 6.36
N VAL A 101 -15.74 -1.86 6.03
CA VAL A 101 -15.91 -0.46 6.40
C VAL A 101 -15.69 -0.26 7.91
N ASN A 102 -15.10 0.86 8.30
CA ASN A 102 -14.74 1.22 9.68
C ASN A 102 -13.67 0.33 10.35
N SER A 103 -13.03 -0.56 9.62
CA SER A 103 -11.83 -1.25 10.11
C SER A 103 -10.59 -0.35 9.98
N ARG A 104 -9.52 -0.73 10.66
CA ARG A 104 -8.23 -0.06 10.57
C ARG A 104 -7.22 -0.96 9.89
N ILE A 105 -6.41 -0.38 9.02
CA ILE A 105 -5.33 -1.07 8.30
C ILE A 105 -4.00 -0.37 8.56
N ARG A 106 -2.91 -1.12 8.43
CA ARG A 106 -1.53 -0.59 8.44
C ARG A 106 -0.63 -1.36 7.49
N LEU A 107 0.46 -0.74 7.10
CA LEU A 107 1.42 -1.28 6.16
C LEU A 107 2.69 -1.74 6.87
N ARG A 108 3.15 -2.97 6.57
CA ARG A 108 4.53 -3.44 6.80
C ARG A 108 5.31 -3.34 5.51
N LEU A 109 6.54 -2.86 5.58
CA LEU A 109 7.38 -2.67 4.41
C LEU A 109 8.72 -3.35 4.60
N THR A 110 9.09 -4.20 3.64
CA THR A 110 10.40 -4.83 3.51
C THR A 110 11.08 -4.32 2.25
N LEU A 111 12.36 -4.00 2.32
CA LEU A 111 13.16 -3.63 1.15
C LEU A 111 13.78 -4.90 0.55
N ASP A 112 13.37 -5.27 -0.65
CA ASP A 112 13.82 -6.51 -1.31
C ASP A 112 15.03 -6.30 -2.20
N GLU A 113 15.04 -5.20 -2.96
CA GLU A 113 16.11 -4.90 -3.91
C GLU A 113 16.32 -3.39 -4.05
N VAL A 114 17.57 -3.00 -4.30
CA VAL A 114 17.95 -1.65 -4.68
C VAL A 114 19.01 -1.72 -5.77
N SER A 115 18.81 -1.01 -6.86
CA SER A 115 19.78 -0.92 -7.96
C SER A 115 19.81 0.48 -8.56
N GLU A 116 20.93 0.81 -9.15
CA GLU A 116 21.08 2.06 -9.91
C GLU A 116 20.38 1.96 -11.27
N VAL A 117 19.76 3.05 -11.69
CA VAL A 117 19.19 3.23 -13.03
C VAL A 117 19.62 4.60 -13.56
N PRO A 118 19.55 4.86 -14.88
CA PRO A 118 19.88 6.16 -15.42
C PRO A 118 19.12 7.29 -14.72
N GLY A 119 19.85 8.20 -14.07
CA GLY A 119 19.30 9.36 -13.35
C GLY A 119 18.69 9.06 -11.98
N GLY A 120 18.87 7.83 -11.44
CA GLY A 120 18.24 7.51 -10.16
C GLY A 120 18.47 6.11 -9.63
N MET A 121 17.54 5.67 -8.81
CA MET A 121 17.54 4.34 -8.22
C MET A 121 16.19 3.64 -8.44
N HIS A 122 16.25 2.33 -8.59
CA HIS A 122 15.11 1.43 -8.60
C HIS A 122 15.09 0.66 -7.29
N MET A 123 13.91 0.59 -6.66
CA MET A 123 13.67 -0.20 -5.45
C MET A 123 12.53 -1.18 -5.68
N LYS A 124 12.70 -2.40 -5.19
CA LYS A 124 11.63 -3.37 -5.01
C LYS A 124 11.31 -3.49 -3.53
N GLN A 125 10.04 -3.46 -3.21
CA GLN A 125 9.54 -3.46 -1.84
C GLN A 125 8.38 -4.45 -1.72
N THR A 126 8.48 -5.39 -0.79
CA THR A 126 7.31 -6.17 -0.36
C THR A 126 6.53 -5.37 0.67
N VAL A 127 5.25 -5.19 0.42
CA VAL A 127 4.31 -4.56 1.33
C VAL A 127 3.21 -5.53 1.73
N VAL A 128 2.94 -5.59 3.02
CA VAL A 128 1.84 -6.35 3.60
C VAL A 128 0.92 -5.39 4.33
N THR A 129 -0.34 -5.32 3.90
CA THR A 129 -1.35 -4.50 4.59
C THR A 129 -2.14 -5.38 5.54
N GLU A 130 -2.02 -5.09 6.82
CA GLU A 130 -2.72 -5.78 7.90
C GLU A 130 -4.07 -5.13 8.18
N ILE A 131 -5.05 -5.94 8.61
CA ILE A 131 -6.33 -5.47 9.17
C ILE A 131 -6.28 -5.71 10.67
N GLU A 132 -6.59 -4.69 11.47
CA GLU A 132 -6.59 -4.80 12.93
C GLU A 132 -7.51 -5.93 13.41
N GLY A 133 -6.97 -6.80 14.26
CA GLY A 133 -7.70 -7.94 14.81
C GLY A 133 -7.88 -9.13 13.86
N GLN A 134 -7.28 -9.12 12.67
CA GLN A 134 -7.33 -10.22 11.72
C GLN A 134 -5.94 -10.78 11.43
N GLU A 135 -5.82 -12.09 11.31
CA GLU A 135 -4.55 -12.74 10.95
C GLU A 135 -4.27 -12.64 9.45
N LYS A 136 -5.33 -12.74 8.62
CA LYS A 136 -5.20 -12.72 7.17
C LYS A 136 -5.04 -11.28 6.67
N PRO A 137 -4.00 -10.97 5.89
CA PRO A 137 -3.77 -9.61 5.43
C PRO A 137 -4.79 -9.17 4.38
N ALA A 138 -5.05 -7.87 4.32
CA ALA A 138 -5.86 -7.25 3.28
C ALA A 138 -5.17 -7.28 1.92
N MET A 139 -3.85 -7.13 1.91
CA MET A 139 -3.06 -7.08 0.67
C MET A 139 -1.64 -7.58 0.93
N VAL A 140 -1.10 -8.27 -0.07
CA VAL A 140 0.34 -8.52 -0.21
C VAL A 140 0.73 -8.09 -1.63
N ALA A 141 1.72 -7.22 -1.75
CA ALA A 141 2.17 -6.72 -3.04
C ALA A 141 3.70 -6.55 -3.08
N GLU A 142 4.27 -6.71 -4.26
CA GLU A 142 5.65 -6.34 -4.57
C GLU A 142 5.62 -5.06 -5.40
N ARG A 143 5.99 -3.93 -4.76
CA ARG A 143 6.01 -2.60 -5.37
C ARG A 143 7.36 -2.32 -6.01
N LEU A 144 7.32 -1.71 -7.19
CA LEU A 144 8.49 -1.20 -7.90
C LEU A 144 8.44 0.33 -7.86
N VAL A 145 9.44 0.93 -7.23
CA VAL A 145 9.53 2.40 -7.07
C VAL A 145 10.82 2.89 -7.72
N ARG A 146 10.75 4.01 -8.41
CA ARG A 146 11.93 4.72 -8.92
C ARG A 146 12.06 6.08 -8.28
N LEU A 147 13.27 6.40 -7.86
CA LEU A 147 13.66 7.71 -7.36
C LEU A 147 14.61 8.36 -8.34
N TYR A 148 14.36 9.60 -8.70
CA TYR A 148 15.21 10.41 -9.60
C TYR A 148 15.82 11.57 -8.83
N TYR A 149 17.10 11.85 -9.12
CA TYR A 149 17.92 12.86 -8.43
C TYR A 149 18.36 13.97 -9.37
#